data_1f19f79f006e461c768bbe32c8222c4b
#
_entry.id   1f19f79f006e461c768bbe32c8222c4b
#
_cell.length_a   1.000
_cell.length_b   1.000
_cell.length_c   1.000
_cell.angle_alpha   90.00
_cell.angle_beta   90.00
_cell.angle_gamma   90.00
#
_symmetry.space_group_name_H-M   'P 1'
#
loop_
_entity.id
_entity.type
_entity.pdbx_description
1 polymer ?
#
loop_
_entity_poly.entity_id
_entity_poly.type
_entity_poly.pdbx_seq_one_letter_code
_entity_poly.pdbx_strand_id
1 'polypeptide(L)'
;QIRNGDKSTTMNQFKLLVDSEWKNNNPYHQMRIQSDYVTANLSGAFHYKTLPETFRNLLHQYVPTLIEETSKKRSDSNNLDFYAYFRELDSLTNVFNLGIELPSYPTIKGFVHEDNQQIGIQAYIPHIHTSGTKMEDITISLNNPNDQLDLSMYVLNHLPKDNPTVAKLGDIKATIHVSAYDDKVDMDVELGNTDSVRNEGVVSIRTKLSKFMGKPKFDIELIPTNIILNDSAWHIGHSKLNYAIANNELDVNNFLFSTDYQSITANGTASKHATDSIDIALSNINLDYLLSYTEAGEAISIMGPVTGQARIYSVFSELMLEAKARIKQGGLNGVYLGDIDAEAVLDRDNKQILIYGQAIDSSQHI
;
A
#
# COMPACT_ATOMS: atom_id res chain seq x y z
N GLN A 1 -14.19 -11.56 29.75
CA GLN A 1 -14.89 -10.93 28.63
C GLN A 1 -14.06 -9.79 28.07
N ILE A 2 -13.88 -9.78 26.74
CA ILE A 2 -13.23 -8.69 26.01
C ILE A 2 -14.35 -7.86 25.38
N ARG A 3 -14.34 -6.54 25.57
CA ARG A 3 -15.43 -5.66 25.17
C ARG A 3 -14.91 -4.38 24.50
N ASN A 4 -15.60 -3.96 23.45
CA ASN A 4 -15.40 -2.67 22.79
C ASN A 4 -16.78 -2.09 22.38
N GLY A 5 -17.24 -1.06 23.11
CA GLY A 5 -18.60 -0.55 22.97
C GLY A 5 -19.65 -1.61 23.30
N ASP A 6 -20.56 -1.85 22.37
CA ASP A 6 -21.64 -2.85 22.49
C ASP A 6 -21.21 -4.26 22.04
N LYS A 7 -20.04 -4.38 21.41
CA LYS A 7 -19.51 -5.67 20.98
C LYS A 7 -18.65 -6.30 22.07
N SER A 8 -18.80 -7.61 22.25
CA SER A 8 -18.00 -8.37 23.20
C SER A 8 -17.79 -9.81 22.75
N THR A 9 -16.68 -10.39 23.21
CA THR A 9 -16.41 -11.84 23.11
C THR A 9 -15.94 -12.37 24.46
N THR A 10 -16.06 -13.67 24.65
CA THR A 10 -15.62 -14.31 25.89
C THR A 10 -14.33 -15.07 25.66
N MET A 11 -13.35 -14.82 26.51
CA MET A 11 -12.15 -15.63 26.63
C MET A 11 -12.32 -16.57 27.82
N ASN A 12 -12.38 -17.87 27.56
CA ASN A 12 -12.65 -18.88 28.59
C ASN A 12 -11.37 -19.29 29.32
N GLN A 13 -10.24 -19.26 28.62
CA GLN A 13 -8.95 -19.63 29.19
C GLN A 13 -7.91 -18.53 28.94
N PHE A 14 -7.21 -18.17 30.01
CA PHE A 14 -6.01 -17.37 29.92
C PHE A 14 -5.01 -17.86 30.97
N LYS A 15 -3.85 -18.29 30.52
CA LYS A 15 -2.74 -18.70 31.38
C LYS A 15 -1.50 -17.98 30.94
N LEU A 16 -0.89 -17.28 31.90
CA LEU A 16 0.42 -16.65 31.73
C LEU A 16 1.36 -17.31 32.74
N LEU A 17 2.42 -17.90 32.24
CA LEU A 17 3.52 -18.43 33.03
C LEU A 17 4.76 -17.58 32.73
N VAL A 18 5.40 -17.11 33.78
CA VAL A 18 6.66 -16.37 33.67
C VAL A 18 7.64 -16.98 34.64
N ASP A 19 8.67 -17.58 34.08
CA ASP A 19 9.84 -18.06 34.83
C ASP A 19 10.98 -17.08 34.56
N SER A 20 11.68 -16.70 35.64
CA SER A 20 12.78 -15.74 35.56
C SER A 20 13.98 -16.28 36.37
N GLU A 21 15.11 -16.30 35.72
CA GLU A 21 16.37 -16.69 36.33
C GLU A 21 17.47 -15.68 35.96
N TRP A 22 18.52 -15.62 36.75
CA TRP A 22 19.68 -14.80 36.43
C TRP A 22 20.72 -15.65 35.69
N LYS A 23 21.03 -15.25 34.45
CA LYS A 23 22.11 -15.84 33.66
C LYS A 23 23.13 -14.75 33.33
N ASN A 24 24.41 -14.97 33.70
CA ASN A 24 25.48 -14.03 33.38
C ASN A 24 25.18 -12.56 33.78
N ASN A 25 24.63 -12.35 34.96
CA ASN A 25 24.20 -11.06 35.48
C ASN A 25 23.04 -10.36 34.72
N ASN A 26 22.37 -11.05 33.79
CA ASN A 26 21.21 -10.55 33.10
C ASN A 26 19.95 -11.35 33.48
N PRO A 27 18.79 -10.71 33.63
CA PRO A 27 17.54 -11.43 33.86
C PRO A 27 17.11 -12.15 32.58
N TYR A 28 17.13 -13.48 32.67
CA TYR A 28 16.61 -14.33 31.58
C TYR A 28 15.18 -14.72 31.89
N HIS A 29 14.26 -14.48 30.95
CA HIS A 29 12.85 -14.75 31.09
C HIS A 29 12.39 -15.84 30.13
N GLN A 30 11.52 -16.72 30.63
CA GLN A 30 10.70 -17.58 29.79
C GLN A 30 9.24 -17.25 30.07
N MET A 31 8.57 -16.70 29.06
CA MET A 31 7.15 -16.36 29.14
C MET A 31 6.37 -17.28 28.23
N ARG A 32 5.33 -17.91 28.78
CA ARG A 32 4.36 -18.69 28.00
C ARG A 32 2.97 -18.11 28.20
N ILE A 33 2.34 -17.78 27.08
CA ILE A 33 0.95 -17.34 27.05
C ILE A 33 0.14 -18.46 26.40
N GLN A 34 -0.95 -18.83 27.02
CA GLN A 34 -1.91 -19.79 26.50
C GLN A 34 -3.33 -19.27 26.75
N SER A 35 -4.07 -19.06 25.67
CA SER A 35 -5.47 -18.65 25.71
C SER A 35 -6.26 -19.30 24.58
N ASP A 36 -7.54 -19.01 24.53
CA ASP A 36 -8.40 -19.43 23.40
C ASP A 36 -7.90 -18.87 22.08
N TYR A 37 -7.28 -17.69 22.10
CA TYR A 37 -6.87 -16.94 20.89
C TYR A 37 -5.39 -17.04 20.53
N VAL A 38 -4.53 -17.30 21.50
CA VAL A 38 -3.09 -17.32 21.25
C VAL A 38 -2.35 -18.30 22.15
N THR A 39 -1.40 -18.99 21.54
CA THR A 39 -0.33 -19.69 22.25
C THR A 39 0.98 -19.01 21.84
N ALA A 40 1.72 -18.48 22.80
CA ALA A 40 2.96 -17.77 22.54
C ALA A 40 4.05 -18.16 23.54
N ASN A 41 5.29 -18.15 23.07
CA ASN A 41 6.49 -18.29 23.86
C ASN A 41 7.42 -17.11 23.56
N LEU A 42 7.94 -16.50 24.61
CA LEU A 42 9.04 -15.55 24.54
C LEU A 42 10.13 -16.04 25.46
N SER A 43 11.38 -16.04 25.01
CA SER A 43 12.51 -16.46 25.81
C SER A 43 13.73 -15.59 25.52
N GLY A 44 14.45 -15.21 26.57
CA GLY A 44 15.66 -14.40 26.42
C GLY A 44 15.95 -13.49 27.59
N ALA A 45 17.00 -12.72 27.47
CA ALA A 45 17.36 -11.66 28.41
C ALA A 45 16.75 -10.34 27.89
N PHE A 46 15.67 -9.87 28.49
CA PHE A 46 14.99 -8.66 28.04
C PHE A 46 14.21 -7.97 29.14
N HIS A 47 13.94 -6.68 28.93
CA HIS A 47 13.11 -5.86 29.78
C HIS A 47 11.87 -5.39 29.02
N TYR A 48 10.68 -5.75 29.48
CA TYR A 48 9.41 -5.44 28.80
C TYR A 48 9.24 -3.95 28.48
N LYS A 49 9.67 -3.08 29.39
CA LYS A 49 9.49 -1.62 29.24
C LYS A 49 10.39 -1.02 28.15
N THR A 50 11.47 -1.69 27.82
CA THR A 50 12.49 -1.17 26.89
C THR A 50 12.45 -1.85 25.53
N LEU A 51 11.65 -2.91 25.35
CA LEU A 51 11.47 -3.57 24.05
C LEU A 51 11.08 -2.62 22.92
N PRO A 52 10.09 -1.69 23.10
CA PRO A 52 9.73 -0.74 22.05
C PRO A 52 10.90 0.17 21.65
N GLU A 53 11.74 0.56 22.62
CA GLU A 53 12.95 1.36 22.36
C GLU A 53 14.00 0.56 21.57
N THR A 54 14.17 -0.73 21.89
CA THR A 54 15.07 -1.63 21.15
C THR A 54 14.67 -1.74 19.68
N PHE A 55 13.41 -2.01 19.39
CA PHE A 55 12.91 -2.04 18.01
C PHE A 55 13.15 -0.71 17.29
N ARG A 56 12.83 0.38 17.96
CA ARG A 56 13.01 1.72 17.40
C ARG A 56 14.48 2.00 17.06
N ASN A 57 15.40 1.68 17.97
CA ASN A 57 16.82 1.91 17.76
C ASN A 57 17.42 0.98 16.69
N LEU A 58 16.95 -0.26 16.62
CA LEU A 58 17.33 -1.18 15.54
C LEU A 58 16.87 -0.69 14.16
N LEU A 59 15.68 -0.12 14.07
CA LEU A 59 15.18 0.43 12.81
C LEU A 59 15.79 1.80 12.46
N HIS A 60 16.16 2.60 13.49
CA HIS A 60 16.81 3.89 13.33
C HIS A 60 18.07 3.81 12.46
N GLN A 61 18.87 2.78 12.60
CA GLN A 61 20.14 2.64 11.86
C GLN A 61 19.95 2.55 10.33
N TYR A 62 18.76 2.16 9.85
CA TYR A 62 18.48 2.04 8.42
C TYR A 62 17.78 3.28 7.86
N VAL A 63 16.90 3.88 8.65
CA VAL A 63 16.07 5.04 8.24
C VAL A 63 16.04 6.13 9.33
N PRO A 64 17.22 6.70 9.70
CA PRO A 64 17.33 7.67 10.79
C PRO A 64 16.51 8.95 10.58
N THR A 65 16.19 9.27 9.33
CA THR A 65 15.29 10.40 9.02
C THR A 65 13.84 10.16 9.46
N LEU A 66 13.36 8.91 9.40
CA LEU A 66 11.98 8.55 9.78
C LEU A 66 11.85 8.18 11.25
N ILE A 67 12.86 7.55 11.80
CA ILE A 67 12.84 6.98 13.15
C ILE A 67 13.94 7.66 13.96
N GLU A 68 13.55 8.48 14.92
CA GLU A 68 14.52 9.13 15.82
C GLU A 68 15.03 8.15 16.87
N GLU A 69 16.33 8.20 17.15
CA GLU A 69 16.94 7.42 18.21
C GLU A 69 16.40 7.87 19.57
N THR A 70 16.19 6.91 20.48
CA THR A 70 15.89 7.24 21.87
C THR A 70 17.17 7.58 22.62
N SER A 71 17.23 8.77 23.21
CA SER A 71 18.42 9.33 23.86
C SER A 71 18.85 8.65 25.18
N LYS A 72 18.10 7.66 25.66
CA LYS A 72 18.42 6.96 26.91
C LYS A 72 19.49 5.90 26.67
N LYS A 73 20.73 6.16 27.11
CA LYS A 73 21.74 5.10 27.24
C LYS A 73 21.27 4.11 28.29
N ARG A 74 21.07 2.87 27.87
CA ARG A 74 20.77 1.73 28.75
C ARG A 74 22.05 0.96 29.01
N SER A 75 22.13 0.35 30.20
CA SER A 75 23.21 -0.59 30.56
C SER A 75 22.93 -2.00 30.06
N ASP A 76 21.64 -2.29 29.75
CA ASP A 76 21.17 -3.65 29.51
C ASP A 76 20.59 -3.73 28.10
N SER A 77 20.94 -4.76 27.36
CA SER A 77 20.46 -5.08 26.03
C SER A 77 19.29 -6.08 26.08
N ASN A 78 18.44 -6.01 25.07
CA ASN A 78 17.36 -6.95 24.89
C ASN A 78 17.72 -8.00 23.83
N ASN A 79 17.77 -9.27 24.27
CA ASN A 79 18.00 -10.41 23.39
C ASN A 79 16.91 -11.43 23.63
N LEU A 80 16.01 -11.61 22.66
CA LEU A 80 14.88 -12.52 22.80
C LEU A 80 14.54 -13.24 21.50
N ASP A 81 14.03 -14.43 21.68
CA ASP A 81 13.37 -15.23 20.65
C ASP A 81 11.89 -15.34 20.99
N PHE A 82 11.04 -15.30 19.97
CA PHE A 82 9.61 -15.41 20.17
C PHE A 82 8.93 -16.25 19.09
N TYR A 83 7.81 -16.85 19.50
CA TYR A 83 6.90 -17.58 18.63
C TYR A 83 5.47 -17.37 19.14
N ALA A 84 4.55 -17.08 18.24
CA ALA A 84 3.13 -17.06 18.53
C ALA A 84 2.32 -17.77 17.45
N TYR A 85 1.32 -18.50 17.90
CA TYR A 85 0.33 -19.19 17.10
C TYR A 85 -1.05 -18.70 17.52
N PHE A 86 -1.81 -18.17 16.57
CA PHE A 86 -3.11 -17.59 16.83
C PHE A 86 -4.23 -18.53 16.40
N ARG A 87 -5.41 -18.41 17.04
CA ARG A 87 -6.60 -19.20 16.80
C ARG A 87 -7.84 -18.34 16.82
N GLU A 88 -8.79 -18.62 15.94
CA GLU A 88 -10.15 -18.06 16.00
C GLU A 88 -10.22 -16.54 16.23
N LEU A 89 -9.38 -15.80 15.52
CA LEU A 89 -9.28 -14.35 15.70
C LEU A 89 -10.52 -13.58 15.23
N ASP A 90 -11.44 -14.19 14.48
CA ASP A 90 -12.63 -13.53 13.94
C ASP A 90 -13.48 -12.86 15.01
N SER A 91 -13.61 -13.50 16.17
CA SER A 91 -14.37 -12.90 17.27
C SER A 91 -13.68 -11.63 17.81
N LEU A 92 -12.35 -11.57 17.80
CA LEU A 92 -11.59 -10.38 18.19
C LEU A 92 -11.64 -9.29 17.12
N THR A 93 -11.45 -9.65 15.85
CA THR A 93 -11.53 -8.69 14.74
C THR A 93 -12.90 -8.03 14.65
N ASN A 94 -13.97 -8.79 14.92
CA ASN A 94 -15.34 -8.30 15.00
C ASN A 94 -15.57 -7.36 16.20
N VAL A 95 -15.05 -7.70 17.39
CA VAL A 95 -15.18 -6.83 18.58
C VAL A 95 -14.47 -5.50 18.36
N PHE A 96 -13.30 -5.51 17.73
CA PHE A 96 -12.52 -4.30 17.49
C PHE A 96 -12.89 -3.57 16.20
N ASN A 97 -13.87 -4.06 15.42
CA ASN A 97 -14.29 -3.48 14.13
C ASN A 97 -13.13 -3.29 13.15
N LEU A 98 -12.25 -4.27 13.02
CA LEU A 98 -11.08 -4.16 12.15
C LEU A 98 -11.41 -4.25 10.65
N GLY A 99 -12.65 -4.62 10.29
CA GLY A 99 -13.08 -4.77 8.89
C GLY A 99 -12.42 -5.94 8.17
N ILE A 100 -11.79 -6.85 8.91
CA ILE A 100 -11.15 -8.06 8.41
C ILE A 100 -11.61 -9.29 9.19
N GLU A 101 -11.67 -10.42 8.52
CA GLU A 101 -11.88 -11.72 9.14
C GLU A 101 -10.58 -12.54 9.01
N LEU A 102 -10.19 -13.19 10.09
CA LEU A 102 -9.00 -14.02 10.21
C LEU A 102 -9.40 -15.44 10.65
N PRO A 103 -10.11 -16.21 9.79
CA PRO A 103 -10.65 -17.50 10.17
C PRO A 103 -9.59 -18.61 10.28
N SER A 104 -8.36 -18.30 9.95
CA SER A 104 -7.24 -19.22 9.93
C SER A 104 -6.32 -19.05 11.15
N TYR A 105 -5.29 -19.85 11.18
CA TYR A 105 -4.31 -19.92 12.26
C TYR A 105 -3.00 -19.18 11.91
N PRO A 106 -2.95 -17.84 12.01
CA PRO A 106 -1.72 -17.11 11.77
C PRO A 106 -0.61 -17.53 12.71
N THR A 107 0.61 -17.46 12.20
CA THR A 107 1.81 -17.69 13.01
C THR A 107 2.78 -16.53 12.84
N ILE A 108 3.50 -16.23 13.91
CA ILE A 108 4.62 -15.29 13.89
C ILE A 108 5.75 -15.86 14.72
N LYS A 109 6.96 -15.79 14.20
CA LYS A 109 8.18 -16.14 14.93
C LYS A 109 9.28 -15.16 14.61
N GLY A 110 10.21 -15.03 15.50
CA GLY A 110 11.35 -14.15 15.25
C GLY A 110 12.28 -14.04 16.43
N PHE A 111 13.23 -13.18 16.25
CA PHE A 111 14.20 -12.83 17.28
C PHE A 111 14.55 -11.35 17.20
N VAL A 112 15.02 -10.84 18.32
CA VAL A 112 15.64 -9.53 18.44
C VAL A 112 16.89 -9.72 19.31
N HIS A 113 18.06 -9.52 18.75
CA HIS A 113 19.34 -9.62 19.45
C HIS A 113 20.05 -8.27 19.35
N GLU A 114 19.76 -7.41 20.35
CA GLU A 114 20.28 -6.04 20.39
C GLU A 114 21.82 -6.02 20.48
N ASP A 115 22.42 -6.97 21.17
CA ASP A 115 23.89 -7.11 21.27
C ASP A 115 24.58 -7.26 19.92
N ASN A 116 23.93 -7.94 18.98
CA ASN A 116 24.42 -8.19 17.63
C ASN A 116 23.76 -7.28 16.58
N GLN A 117 22.89 -6.37 17.02
CA GLN A 117 22.08 -5.54 16.14
C GLN A 117 21.28 -6.35 15.11
N GLN A 118 20.77 -7.50 15.50
CA GLN A 118 20.05 -8.41 14.62
C GLN A 118 18.56 -8.45 14.95
N ILE A 119 17.76 -8.46 13.88
CA ILE A 119 16.33 -8.65 13.93
C ILE A 119 15.90 -9.64 12.84
N GLY A 120 15.02 -10.56 13.21
CA GLY A 120 14.39 -11.46 12.25
C GLY A 120 12.95 -11.72 12.65
N ILE A 121 12.01 -11.53 11.71
CA ILE A 121 10.58 -11.79 11.91
C ILE A 121 10.07 -12.54 10.71
N GLN A 122 9.35 -13.62 10.94
CA GLN A 122 8.60 -14.36 9.92
C GLN A 122 7.17 -14.50 10.38
N ALA A 123 6.24 -14.08 9.54
CA ALA A 123 4.81 -14.28 9.76
C ALA A 123 4.20 -15.03 8.58
N TYR A 124 3.25 -15.90 8.88
CA TYR A 124 2.42 -16.59 7.91
C TYR A 124 0.97 -16.45 8.32
N ILE A 125 0.14 -15.96 7.38
CA ILE A 125 -1.29 -15.82 7.56
C ILE A 125 -1.94 -16.60 6.42
N PRO A 126 -2.57 -17.75 6.70
CA PRO A 126 -3.13 -18.61 5.66
C PRO A 126 -4.16 -17.90 4.80
N HIS A 127 -5.06 -17.13 5.38
CA HIS A 127 -6.00 -16.28 4.65
C HIS A 127 -6.59 -15.15 5.50
N ILE A 128 -6.94 -14.07 4.82
CA ILE A 128 -7.67 -12.93 5.34
C ILE A 128 -8.86 -12.68 4.42
N HIS A 129 -10.04 -12.45 4.99
CA HIS A 129 -11.19 -11.95 4.26
C HIS A 129 -11.42 -10.48 4.60
N THR A 130 -11.70 -9.68 3.58
CA THR A 130 -12.18 -8.30 3.69
C THR A 130 -13.51 -8.18 2.97
N SER A 131 -14.17 -7.02 3.06
CA SER A 131 -15.41 -6.76 2.33
C SER A 131 -15.16 -6.75 0.81
N GLY A 132 -15.04 -7.89 0.18
CA GLY A 132 -14.94 -8.00 -1.28
C GLY A 132 -13.73 -8.75 -1.79
N THR A 133 -12.71 -9.04 -0.97
CA THR A 133 -11.55 -9.81 -1.40
C THR A 133 -11.12 -10.86 -0.39
N LYS A 134 -10.57 -11.95 -0.90
CA LYS A 134 -9.94 -12.99 -0.11
C LYS A 134 -8.46 -13.03 -0.47
N MET A 135 -7.60 -12.83 0.51
CA MET A 135 -6.15 -12.97 0.37
C MET A 135 -5.69 -14.26 1.02
N GLU A 136 -4.82 -15.00 0.36
CA GLU A 136 -4.29 -16.28 0.82
C GLU A 136 -2.76 -16.31 0.80
N ASP A 137 -2.20 -17.27 1.53
CA ASP A 137 -0.77 -17.55 1.57
C ASP A 137 0.11 -16.34 1.87
N ILE A 138 -0.37 -15.45 2.75
CA ILE A 138 0.39 -14.25 3.09
C ILE A 138 1.60 -14.64 3.91
N THR A 139 2.78 -14.39 3.34
CA THR A 139 4.06 -14.55 4.06
C THR A 139 4.75 -13.21 4.19
N ILE A 140 5.28 -12.94 5.37
CA ILE A 140 6.06 -11.74 5.66
C ILE A 140 7.38 -12.20 6.28
N SER A 141 8.49 -11.72 5.74
CA SER A 141 9.82 -11.95 6.27
C SER A 141 10.56 -10.63 6.40
N LEU A 142 10.99 -10.30 7.60
CA LEU A 142 11.85 -9.17 7.91
C LEU A 142 13.14 -9.70 8.49
N ASN A 143 14.27 -9.27 7.96
CA ASN A 143 15.59 -9.56 8.51
C ASN A 143 16.58 -8.44 8.18
N ASN A 144 17.77 -8.48 8.73
CA ASN A 144 18.79 -7.47 8.48
C ASN A 144 20.16 -8.07 8.17
N PRO A 145 20.29 -8.84 7.07
CA PRO A 145 21.60 -9.34 6.65
C PRO A 145 22.49 -8.19 6.16
N ASN A 146 23.78 -8.27 6.45
CA ASN A 146 24.79 -7.34 5.89
C ASN A 146 24.49 -5.85 6.10
N ASP A 147 24.03 -5.47 7.28
CA ASP A 147 23.70 -4.08 7.66
C ASP A 147 22.61 -3.42 6.80
N GLN A 148 21.76 -4.21 6.15
CA GLN A 148 20.62 -3.81 5.38
C GLN A 148 19.35 -4.42 5.98
N LEU A 149 18.28 -3.64 6.10
CA LEU A 149 16.99 -4.17 6.52
C LEU A 149 16.21 -4.63 5.29
N ASP A 150 15.90 -5.93 5.24
CA ASP A 150 15.15 -6.54 4.14
C ASP A 150 13.77 -7.00 4.62
N LEU A 151 12.75 -6.53 3.92
CA LEU A 151 11.36 -6.98 4.08
C LEU A 151 10.90 -7.63 2.78
N SER A 152 10.42 -8.87 2.88
CA SER A 152 9.71 -9.55 1.80
C SER A 152 8.29 -9.87 2.21
N MET A 153 7.35 -9.60 1.34
CA MET A 153 5.95 -9.97 1.52
C MET A 153 5.44 -10.65 0.25
N TYR A 154 4.74 -11.76 0.42
CA TYR A 154 4.01 -12.45 -0.64
C TYR A 154 2.54 -12.53 -0.28
N VAL A 155 1.67 -12.38 -1.25
CA VAL A 155 0.22 -12.56 -1.11
C VAL A 155 -0.40 -13.08 -2.39
N LEU A 156 -1.34 -14.02 -2.26
CA LEU A 156 -2.26 -14.42 -3.31
C LEU A 156 -3.62 -13.77 -3.03
N ASN A 157 -4.07 -12.93 -3.94
CA ASN A 157 -5.33 -12.19 -3.81
C ASN A 157 -6.36 -12.76 -4.78
N HIS A 158 -7.48 -13.27 -4.25
CA HIS A 158 -8.63 -13.74 -5.01
C HIS A 158 -9.62 -12.59 -5.19
N LEU A 159 -9.74 -12.13 -6.42
CA LEU A 159 -10.63 -11.04 -6.75
C LEU A 159 -12.11 -11.52 -6.83
N PRO A 160 -13.08 -10.64 -6.52
CA PRO A 160 -14.49 -10.98 -6.60
C PRO A 160 -14.89 -11.37 -8.03
N LYS A 161 -15.56 -12.52 -8.18
CA LYS A 161 -15.97 -13.04 -9.50
C LYS A 161 -17.32 -12.50 -9.99
N ASP A 162 -18.03 -11.81 -9.13
CA ASP A 162 -19.32 -11.17 -9.41
C ASP A 162 -19.18 -9.88 -10.22
N ASN A 163 -18.02 -9.24 -10.20
CA ASN A 163 -17.70 -8.14 -11.11
C ASN A 163 -17.05 -8.69 -12.40
N PRO A 164 -17.73 -8.63 -13.57
CA PRO A 164 -17.25 -9.26 -14.81
C PRO A 164 -15.93 -8.66 -15.33
N THR A 165 -15.58 -7.44 -14.96
CA THR A 165 -14.33 -6.81 -15.38
C THR A 165 -13.17 -7.25 -14.51
N VAL A 166 -13.39 -7.27 -13.21
CA VAL A 166 -12.41 -7.75 -12.23
C VAL A 166 -12.19 -9.27 -12.35
N ALA A 167 -13.25 -10.02 -12.66
CA ALA A 167 -13.17 -11.47 -12.89
C ALA A 167 -12.21 -11.85 -14.04
N LYS A 168 -11.99 -10.97 -15.02
CA LYS A 168 -11.04 -11.20 -16.11
C LYS A 168 -9.57 -11.09 -15.67
N LEU A 169 -9.30 -10.49 -14.52
CA LEU A 169 -7.93 -10.39 -13.98
C LEU A 169 -7.48 -11.69 -13.34
N GLY A 170 -8.42 -12.55 -12.92
CA GLY A 170 -8.13 -13.75 -12.17
C GLY A 170 -7.48 -13.47 -10.82
N ASP A 171 -6.88 -14.51 -10.26
CA ASP A 171 -6.16 -14.38 -8.99
C ASP A 171 -4.83 -13.66 -9.20
N ILE A 172 -4.56 -12.65 -8.39
CA ILE A 172 -3.33 -11.85 -8.47
C ILE A 172 -2.34 -12.30 -7.40
N LYS A 173 -1.15 -12.67 -7.84
CA LYS A 173 0.01 -12.87 -6.98
C LYS A 173 0.77 -11.56 -6.88
N ALA A 174 1.09 -11.15 -5.66
CA ALA A 174 1.94 -10.00 -5.43
C ALA A 174 3.12 -10.39 -4.55
N THR A 175 4.32 -9.99 -4.97
CA THR A 175 5.53 -10.08 -4.15
C THR A 175 6.09 -8.67 -3.98
N ILE A 176 6.35 -8.28 -2.75
CA ILE A 176 6.93 -6.98 -2.43
C ILE A 176 8.26 -7.24 -1.74
N HIS A 177 9.32 -6.66 -2.28
CA HIS A 177 10.64 -6.63 -1.67
C HIS A 177 11.00 -5.19 -1.33
N VAL A 178 11.35 -4.94 -0.09
CA VAL A 178 11.82 -3.63 0.37
C VAL A 178 13.16 -3.81 1.04
N SER A 179 14.14 -3.03 0.64
CA SER A 179 15.41 -2.95 1.34
C SER A 179 15.68 -1.51 1.80
N ALA A 180 16.19 -1.37 3.03
CA ALA A 180 16.48 -0.07 3.60
C ALA A 180 17.88 -0.02 4.19
N TYR A 181 18.62 1.05 3.87
CA TYR A 181 19.98 1.30 4.35
C TYR A 181 20.33 2.79 4.18
N ASP A 182 20.90 3.39 5.19
CA ASP A 182 21.42 4.77 5.13
C ASP A 182 20.44 5.78 4.51
N ASP A 183 19.20 5.83 5.05
CA ASP A 183 18.11 6.67 4.54
C ASP A 183 17.74 6.45 3.05
N LYS A 184 18.10 5.30 2.49
CA LYS A 184 17.65 4.85 1.18
C LYS A 184 16.70 3.67 1.35
N VAL A 185 15.63 3.68 0.59
CA VAL A 185 14.63 2.61 0.58
C VAL A 185 14.38 2.22 -0.88
N ASP A 186 14.78 1.02 -1.23
CA ASP A 186 14.51 0.43 -2.54
C ASP A 186 13.33 -0.53 -2.39
N MET A 187 12.34 -0.43 -3.27
CA MET A 187 11.16 -1.28 -3.27
C MET A 187 10.90 -1.82 -4.67
N ASP A 188 10.73 -3.14 -4.76
CA ASP A 188 10.28 -3.84 -5.95
C ASP A 188 8.92 -4.47 -5.67
N VAL A 189 7.93 -4.18 -6.51
CA VAL A 189 6.59 -4.78 -6.47
C VAL A 189 6.42 -5.61 -7.71
N GLU A 190 6.46 -6.92 -7.55
CA GLU A 190 6.18 -7.89 -8.61
C GLU A 190 4.71 -8.29 -8.54
N LEU A 191 4.02 -8.18 -9.65
CA LEU A 191 2.63 -8.57 -9.82
C LEU A 191 2.52 -9.59 -10.93
N GLY A 192 1.62 -10.56 -10.76
CA GLY A 192 1.28 -11.51 -11.80
C GLY A 192 -0.07 -12.15 -11.53
N ASN A 193 -0.82 -12.46 -12.58
CA ASN A 193 -2.08 -13.18 -12.45
C ASN A 193 -1.98 -14.61 -12.99
N THR A 194 -3.00 -15.41 -12.69
CA THR A 194 -3.08 -16.82 -13.09
C THR A 194 -4.05 -17.06 -14.23
N ASP A 195 -4.71 -16.02 -14.73
CA ASP A 195 -5.74 -16.15 -15.75
C ASP A 195 -5.20 -16.06 -17.19
N SER A 196 -6.11 -16.26 -18.16
CA SER A 196 -5.80 -16.24 -19.60
C SER A 196 -5.39 -14.87 -20.12
N VAL A 197 -5.89 -13.79 -19.51
CA VAL A 197 -5.51 -12.41 -19.80
C VAL A 197 -4.33 -12.02 -18.91
N ARG A 198 -3.18 -11.74 -19.50
CA ARG A 198 -1.96 -11.48 -18.74
C ARG A 198 -1.96 -10.10 -18.11
N ASN A 199 -1.67 -10.09 -16.81
CA ASN A 199 -1.36 -8.90 -16.03
C ASN A 199 -0.15 -9.23 -15.19
N GLU A 200 1.02 -8.76 -15.57
CA GLU A 200 2.28 -9.10 -14.92
C GLU A 200 3.32 -8.01 -15.09
N GLY A 201 4.22 -7.90 -14.16
CA GLY A 201 5.34 -7.00 -14.25
C GLY A 201 6.00 -6.69 -12.91
N VAL A 202 7.09 -5.96 -12.97
CA VAL A 202 7.81 -5.47 -11.80
C VAL A 202 7.86 -3.95 -11.85
N VAL A 203 7.44 -3.31 -10.77
CA VAL A 203 7.59 -1.86 -10.57
C VAL A 203 8.64 -1.62 -9.51
N SER A 204 9.72 -0.94 -9.90
CA SER A 204 10.84 -0.63 -9.02
C SER A 204 10.82 0.85 -8.63
N ILE A 205 10.93 1.11 -7.33
CA ILE A 205 10.90 2.43 -6.73
C ILE A 205 12.15 2.60 -5.87
N ARG A 206 12.88 3.68 -6.05
CA ARG A 206 13.98 4.08 -5.19
C ARG A 206 13.62 5.36 -4.45
N THR A 207 13.79 5.35 -3.15
CA THR A 207 13.50 6.50 -2.31
C THR A 207 14.72 6.90 -1.50
N LYS A 208 15.09 8.16 -1.56
CA LYS A 208 16.08 8.76 -0.66
C LYS A 208 15.34 9.64 0.35
N LEU A 209 15.63 9.39 1.61
CA LEU A 209 15.09 10.17 2.72
C LEU A 209 16.07 11.29 3.08
N SER A 210 15.53 12.43 3.45
CA SER A 210 16.30 13.59 3.94
C SER A 210 15.41 14.42 4.86
N LYS A 211 15.98 15.40 5.55
CA LYS A 211 15.19 16.34 6.36
C LYS A 211 15.08 17.70 5.66
N PHE A 212 13.86 18.19 5.56
CA PHE A 212 13.57 19.55 5.15
C PHE A 212 12.79 20.26 6.26
N MET A 213 13.29 21.39 6.72
CA MET A 213 12.72 22.13 7.86
C MET A 213 12.47 21.25 9.10
N GLY A 214 13.38 20.30 9.38
CA GLY A 214 13.30 19.38 10.52
C GLY A 214 12.30 18.23 10.37
N LYS A 215 11.60 18.11 9.25
CA LYS A 215 10.67 17.01 8.97
C LYS A 215 11.16 16.15 7.79
N PRO A 216 10.72 14.91 7.67
CA PRO A 216 11.09 14.06 6.55
C PRO A 216 10.71 14.63 5.19
N LYS A 217 11.61 14.45 4.24
CA LYS A 217 11.43 14.68 2.80
C LYS A 217 11.78 13.41 2.06
N PHE A 218 10.97 13.05 1.08
CA PHE A 218 11.09 11.86 0.25
C PHE A 218 11.45 12.28 -1.18
N ASP A 219 12.59 11.86 -1.66
CA ASP A 219 12.98 11.96 -3.07
C ASP A 219 12.78 10.56 -3.69
N ILE A 220 11.70 10.40 -4.45
CA ILE A 220 11.22 9.12 -4.99
C ILE A 220 11.51 9.08 -6.49
N GLU A 221 12.05 7.96 -6.96
CA GLU A 221 12.36 7.71 -8.35
C GLU A 221 11.69 6.41 -8.81
N LEU A 222 10.83 6.50 -9.84
CA LEU A 222 10.30 5.34 -10.54
C LEU A 222 11.32 4.92 -11.59
N ILE A 223 11.73 3.67 -11.53
CA ILE A 223 12.72 3.11 -12.46
C ILE A 223 11.98 2.66 -13.74
N PRO A 224 12.49 3.02 -14.93
CA PRO A 224 11.87 2.61 -16.17
C PRO A 224 11.72 1.10 -16.28
N THR A 225 10.51 0.65 -16.58
CA THR A 225 10.18 -0.76 -16.73
C THR A 225 9.02 -0.95 -17.71
N ASN A 226 8.85 -2.18 -18.18
CA ASN A 226 7.66 -2.58 -18.93
C ASN A 226 6.84 -3.56 -18.08
N ILE A 227 5.55 -3.34 -18.04
CA ILE A 227 4.58 -4.23 -17.43
C ILE A 227 3.54 -4.65 -18.48
N ILE A 228 2.89 -5.76 -18.27
CA ILE A 228 1.80 -6.22 -19.11
C ILE A 228 0.51 -6.00 -18.35
N LEU A 229 -0.42 -5.25 -18.93
CA LEU A 229 -1.76 -5.06 -18.41
C LEU A 229 -2.76 -5.39 -19.52
N ASN A 230 -3.64 -6.36 -19.26
CA ASN A 230 -4.65 -6.81 -20.20
C ASN A 230 -4.02 -7.19 -21.56
N ASP A 231 -3.01 -8.06 -21.54
CA ASP A 231 -2.19 -8.52 -22.69
C ASP A 231 -1.44 -7.40 -23.43
N SER A 232 -1.52 -6.16 -22.98
CA SER A 232 -0.87 -5.00 -23.59
C SER A 232 0.38 -4.60 -22.82
N ALA A 233 1.49 -4.38 -23.55
CA ALA A 233 2.72 -3.89 -22.94
C ALA A 233 2.61 -2.39 -22.64
N TRP A 234 2.80 -2.03 -21.39
CA TRP A 234 2.84 -0.67 -20.89
C TRP A 234 4.25 -0.34 -20.41
N HIS A 235 4.71 0.83 -20.77
CA HIS A 235 5.99 1.37 -20.34
C HIS A 235 5.77 2.38 -19.19
N ILE A 236 6.48 2.18 -18.09
CA ILE A 236 6.63 3.17 -17.02
C ILE A 236 7.93 3.91 -17.31
N GLY A 237 7.83 5.22 -17.55
CA GLY A 237 9.00 6.06 -17.79
C GLY A 237 9.75 6.42 -16.51
N HIS A 238 10.95 6.97 -16.69
CA HIS A 238 11.72 7.52 -15.58
C HIS A 238 11.02 8.75 -15.00
N SER A 239 10.50 8.63 -13.79
CA SER A 239 9.71 9.65 -13.14
C SER A 239 10.29 9.98 -11.77
N LYS A 240 10.25 11.25 -11.37
CA LYS A 240 10.68 11.70 -10.05
C LYS A 240 9.55 12.38 -9.32
N LEU A 241 9.36 11.98 -8.05
CA LEU A 241 8.43 12.60 -7.15
C LEU A 241 9.19 13.07 -5.92
N ASN A 242 8.94 14.31 -5.48
CA ASN A 242 9.54 14.82 -4.26
C ASN A 242 8.41 15.21 -3.31
N TYR A 243 8.38 14.63 -2.13
CA TYR A 243 7.36 14.94 -1.13
C TYR A 243 7.98 15.48 0.14
N ALA A 244 7.65 16.72 0.50
CA ALA A 244 8.10 17.38 1.71
C ALA A 244 6.95 17.49 2.73
N ILE A 245 7.03 16.74 3.83
CA ILE A 245 6.01 16.77 4.89
C ILE A 245 5.90 18.15 5.55
N ALA A 246 7.00 18.90 5.62
CA ALA A 246 7.05 20.17 6.34
C ALA A 246 6.07 21.21 5.81
N ASN A 247 5.89 21.28 4.52
CA ASN A 247 5.01 22.21 3.82
C ASN A 247 3.87 21.56 3.05
N ASN A 248 3.73 20.21 3.16
CA ASN A 248 2.78 19.39 2.39
C ASN A 248 2.89 19.69 0.88
N GLU A 249 4.09 19.53 0.34
CA GLU A 249 4.37 19.78 -1.07
C GLU A 249 4.81 18.52 -1.76
N LEU A 250 4.17 18.22 -2.88
CA LEU A 250 4.48 17.09 -3.77
C LEU A 250 4.81 17.62 -5.16
N ASP A 251 6.06 17.45 -5.60
CA ASP A 251 6.46 17.70 -6.97
C ASP A 251 6.40 16.38 -7.76
N VAL A 252 5.79 16.42 -8.92
CA VAL A 252 5.74 15.33 -9.89
C VAL A 252 6.49 15.77 -11.14
N ASN A 253 7.56 15.05 -11.49
CA ASN A 253 8.40 15.37 -12.63
C ASN A 253 8.44 14.20 -13.61
N ASN A 254 8.01 14.46 -14.84
CA ASN A 254 8.08 13.54 -15.98
C ASN A 254 7.41 12.17 -15.72
N PHE A 255 6.29 12.15 -15.00
CA PHE A 255 5.53 10.91 -14.90
C PHE A 255 5.06 10.51 -16.29
N LEU A 256 5.37 9.28 -16.70
CA LEU A 256 4.97 8.69 -17.97
C LEU A 256 4.53 7.25 -17.75
N PHE A 257 3.34 6.96 -18.24
CA PHE A 257 2.79 5.61 -18.34
C PHE A 257 2.18 5.46 -19.73
N SER A 258 2.73 4.58 -20.60
CA SER A 258 2.38 4.56 -22.01
C SER A 258 2.47 3.19 -22.65
N THR A 259 1.73 3.03 -23.75
CA THR A 259 1.93 2.02 -24.78
C THR A 259 2.39 2.71 -26.07
N ASP A 260 2.47 1.99 -27.19
CA ASP A 260 2.75 2.59 -28.52
C ASP A 260 1.68 3.61 -28.94
N TYR A 261 0.44 3.49 -28.43
CA TYR A 261 -0.71 4.29 -28.87
C TYR A 261 -1.39 5.07 -27.77
N GLN A 262 -1.10 4.79 -26.51
CA GLN A 262 -1.75 5.36 -25.33
C GLN A 262 -0.70 5.98 -24.41
N SER A 263 -1.03 7.11 -23.79
CA SER A 263 -0.14 7.66 -22.77
C SER A 263 -0.88 8.45 -21.71
N ILE A 264 -0.38 8.35 -20.49
CA ILE A 264 -0.72 9.18 -19.34
C ILE A 264 0.57 9.88 -18.92
N THR A 265 0.56 11.19 -18.87
CA THR A 265 1.67 11.98 -18.33
C THR A 265 1.18 12.87 -17.20
N ALA A 266 2.04 13.14 -16.22
CA ALA A 266 1.74 14.08 -15.18
C ALA A 266 2.99 14.89 -14.81
N ASN A 267 2.81 16.20 -14.60
CA ASN A 267 3.87 17.12 -14.19
C ASN A 267 3.26 18.24 -13.33
N GLY A 268 4.07 18.78 -12.42
CA GLY A 268 3.69 19.95 -11.66
C GLY A 268 3.87 19.75 -10.16
N THR A 269 3.37 20.71 -9.41
CA THR A 269 3.50 20.75 -7.95
C THR A 269 2.12 20.75 -7.31
N ALA A 270 1.88 19.87 -6.35
CA ALA A 270 0.72 19.90 -5.49
C ALA A 270 1.12 20.46 -4.13
N SER A 271 0.47 21.53 -3.69
CA SER A 271 0.68 22.13 -2.39
C SER A 271 -0.61 22.70 -1.81
N LYS A 272 -0.51 23.43 -0.70
CA LYS A 272 -1.63 24.21 -0.15
C LYS A 272 -1.89 25.51 -0.91
N HIS A 273 -1.00 25.92 -1.82
CA HIS A 273 -1.15 27.14 -2.60
C HIS A 273 -2.08 26.90 -3.79
N ALA A 274 -3.05 27.79 -3.99
CA ALA A 274 -4.05 27.67 -5.06
C ALA A 274 -3.46 27.82 -6.48
N THR A 275 -2.23 28.34 -6.59
CA THR A 275 -1.50 28.49 -7.87
C THR A 275 -0.81 27.23 -8.32
N ASP A 276 -0.58 26.31 -7.38
CA ASP A 276 0.18 25.10 -7.65
C ASP A 276 -0.76 24.00 -8.13
N SER A 277 -0.41 23.35 -9.23
CA SER A 277 -1.20 22.32 -9.85
C SER A 277 -0.35 21.16 -10.38
N ILE A 278 -0.96 19.99 -10.45
CA ILE A 278 -0.47 18.87 -11.26
C ILE A 278 -1.30 18.84 -12.53
N ASP A 279 -0.64 19.00 -13.66
CA ASP A 279 -1.22 18.87 -14.98
C ASP A 279 -1.06 17.42 -15.45
N ILE A 280 -2.19 16.80 -15.82
CA ILE A 280 -2.28 15.43 -16.33
C ILE A 280 -2.73 15.49 -17.78
N ALA A 281 -2.02 14.81 -18.68
CA ALA A 281 -2.46 14.64 -20.04
C ALA A 281 -2.73 13.16 -20.36
N LEU A 282 -3.85 12.94 -21.02
CA LEU A 282 -4.29 11.63 -21.49
C LEU A 282 -4.25 11.61 -23.02
N SER A 283 -3.67 10.61 -23.61
CA SER A 283 -3.67 10.40 -25.04
C SER A 283 -4.22 9.02 -25.39
N ASN A 284 -5.35 9.00 -26.04
CA ASN A 284 -5.97 7.79 -26.59
C ASN A 284 -6.25 6.69 -25.53
N ILE A 285 -6.55 7.07 -24.30
CA ILE A 285 -6.72 6.15 -23.17
C ILE A 285 -8.09 5.48 -23.18
N ASN A 286 -8.12 4.17 -23.01
CA ASN A 286 -9.35 3.44 -22.69
C ASN A 286 -9.65 3.58 -21.18
N LEU A 287 -10.49 4.57 -20.84
CA LEU A 287 -10.85 4.83 -19.44
C LEU A 287 -11.69 3.71 -18.82
N ASP A 288 -12.54 3.04 -19.60
CA ASP A 288 -13.37 1.93 -19.09
C ASP A 288 -12.49 0.83 -18.46
N TYR A 289 -11.39 0.52 -19.12
CA TYR A 289 -10.42 -0.42 -18.59
C TYR A 289 -9.77 0.06 -17.28
N LEU A 290 -9.34 1.32 -17.22
CA LEU A 290 -8.70 1.84 -15.99
C LEU A 290 -9.71 2.02 -14.85
N LEU A 291 -10.92 2.48 -15.14
CA LEU A 291 -11.98 2.65 -14.15
C LEU A 291 -12.44 1.32 -13.56
N SER A 292 -12.35 0.23 -14.34
CA SER A 292 -12.75 -1.11 -13.87
C SER A 292 -11.97 -1.61 -12.65
N TYR A 293 -10.80 -1.02 -12.37
CA TYR A 293 -10.03 -1.31 -11.14
C TYR A 293 -10.47 -0.45 -9.94
N THR A 294 -11.49 0.38 -10.09
CA THR A 294 -11.97 1.31 -9.07
C THR A 294 -13.46 1.18 -8.85
N GLU A 295 -13.96 1.62 -7.69
CA GLU A 295 -15.41 1.68 -7.42
C GLU A 295 -16.17 2.55 -8.44
N ALA A 296 -15.51 3.52 -9.07
CA ALA A 296 -16.10 4.37 -10.09
C ALA A 296 -16.50 3.57 -11.35
N GLY A 297 -15.80 2.50 -11.69
CA GLY A 297 -16.12 1.63 -12.82
C GLY A 297 -17.39 0.83 -12.66
N GLU A 298 -17.88 0.65 -11.45
CA GLU A 298 -19.19 0.03 -11.19
C GLU A 298 -20.35 0.97 -11.56
N ALA A 299 -20.11 2.28 -11.44
CA ALA A 299 -21.13 3.31 -11.67
C ALA A 299 -21.14 3.86 -13.10
N ILE A 300 -19.97 3.92 -13.75
CA ILE A 300 -19.79 4.58 -15.06
C ILE A 300 -18.93 3.71 -15.97
N SER A 301 -19.47 3.39 -17.16
CA SER A 301 -18.72 2.78 -18.28
C SER A 301 -18.58 3.80 -19.40
N ILE A 302 -17.34 4.08 -19.83
CA ILE A 302 -16.99 5.05 -20.86
C ILE A 302 -16.40 4.32 -22.06
N MET A 303 -17.19 4.17 -23.12
CA MET A 303 -16.72 3.59 -24.38
C MET A 303 -15.93 4.63 -25.19
N GLY A 304 -14.91 4.16 -25.89
CA GLY A 304 -14.11 4.96 -26.81
C GLY A 304 -12.82 5.53 -26.18
N PRO A 305 -11.81 5.79 -27.03
CA PRO A 305 -10.54 6.35 -26.57
C PRO A 305 -10.67 7.81 -26.16
N VAL A 306 -10.13 8.12 -24.99
CA VAL A 306 -10.15 9.45 -24.38
C VAL A 306 -8.82 10.15 -24.58
N THR A 307 -8.87 11.36 -25.14
CA THR A 307 -7.71 12.26 -25.22
C THR A 307 -8.09 13.57 -24.56
N GLY A 308 -7.26 14.05 -23.63
CA GLY A 308 -7.62 15.26 -22.88
C GLY A 308 -6.55 15.67 -21.89
N GLN A 309 -6.92 16.68 -21.11
CA GLN A 309 -6.07 17.24 -20.05
C GLN A 309 -6.90 17.42 -18.79
N ALA A 310 -6.28 17.18 -17.65
CA ALA A 310 -6.84 17.47 -16.34
C ALA A 310 -5.84 18.27 -15.53
N ARG A 311 -6.34 19.18 -14.72
CA ARG A 311 -5.56 19.95 -13.76
C ARG A 311 -6.12 19.71 -12.38
N ILE A 312 -5.24 19.28 -11.47
CA ILE A 312 -5.56 19.06 -10.06
C ILE A 312 -4.78 20.08 -9.25
N TYR A 313 -5.46 20.89 -8.47
CA TYR A 313 -4.83 21.93 -7.65
C TYR A 313 -5.42 21.99 -6.24
N SER A 314 -4.75 22.72 -5.34
CA SER A 314 -5.12 22.82 -3.91
C SER A 314 -5.26 21.48 -3.20
N VAL A 315 -4.46 20.48 -3.56
CA VAL A 315 -4.58 19.06 -3.13
C VAL A 315 -4.56 18.91 -1.60
N PHE A 316 -3.79 19.71 -0.89
CA PHE A 316 -3.66 19.63 0.57
C PHE A 316 -4.52 20.63 1.35
N SER A 317 -5.43 21.33 0.67
CA SER A 317 -6.37 22.26 1.29
C SER A 317 -7.79 21.99 0.81
N GLU A 318 -8.18 22.62 -0.27
CA GLU A 318 -9.48 22.47 -0.89
C GLU A 318 -9.30 21.94 -2.30
N LEU A 319 -9.28 20.63 -2.46
CA LEU A 319 -9.08 19.94 -3.74
C LEU A 319 -9.95 20.56 -4.84
N MET A 320 -9.34 20.89 -5.97
CA MET A 320 -10.00 21.32 -7.19
C MET A 320 -9.55 20.45 -8.36
N LEU A 321 -10.50 20.14 -9.22
CA LEU A 321 -10.29 19.39 -10.45
C LEU A 321 -10.98 20.12 -11.59
N GLU A 322 -10.23 20.33 -12.66
CA GLU A 322 -10.74 20.76 -13.97
C GLU A 322 -10.21 19.78 -15.01
N ALA A 323 -11.07 19.29 -15.88
CA ALA A 323 -10.66 18.41 -16.95
C ALA A 323 -11.44 18.72 -18.24
N LYS A 324 -10.75 18.58 -19.37
CA LYS A 324 -11.34 18.66 -20.72
C LYS A 324 -10.85 17.49 -21.54
N ALA A 325 -11.78 16.79 -22.15
CA ALA A 325 -11.47 15.59 -22.91
C ALA A 325 -12.35 15.46 -24.15
N ARG A 326 -11.80 14.82 -25.16
CA ARG A 326 -12.51 14.33 -26.32
C ARG A 326 -12.52 12.82 -26.32
N ILE A 327 -13.68 12.24 -26.52
CA ILE A 327 -13.91 10.81 -26.65
C ILE A 327 -14.33 10.54 -28.07
N LYS A 328 -13.51 9.81 -28.84
CA LYS A 328 -13.85 9.43 -30.22
C LYS A 328 -14.73 8.19 -30.21
N GLN A 329 -15.76 8.19 -31.08
CA GLN A 329 -16.71 7.08 -31.18
C GLN A 329 -17.20 6.64 -29.78
N GLY A 330 -17.51 7.64 -28.96
CA GLY A 330 -17.78 7.50 -27.55
C GLY A 330 -19.16 6.98 -27.24
N GLY A 331 -19.28 6.45 -26.05
CA GLY A 331 -20.55 6.06 -25.45
C GLY A 331 -20.47 6.05 -23.94
N LEU A 332 -21.64 6.06 -23.31
CA LEU A 332 -21.80 6.07 -21.86
C LEU A 332 -22.80 4.99 -21.46
N ASN A 333 -22.40 4.15 -20.51
CA ASN A 333 -23.22 3.06 -19.97
C ASN A 333 -23.89 2.19 -21.07
N GLY A 334 -23.11 1.83 -22.10
CA GLY A 334 -23.56 1.00 -23.21
C GLY A 334 -24.34 1.72 -24.31
N VAL A 335 -24.59 3.03 -24.16
CA VAL A 335 -25.27 3.85 -25.19
C VAL A 335 -24.21 4.55 -26.03
N TYR A 336 -24.19 4.29 -27.33
CA TYR A 336 -23.31 4.96 -28.28
C TYR A 336 -23.78 6.39 -28.53
N LEU A 337 -22.89 7.37 -28.44
CA LEU A 337 -23.21 8.81 -28.57
C LEU A 337 -22.43 9.53 -29.68
N GLY A 338 -21.49 8.86 -30.36
CA GLY A 338 -20.63 9.48 -31.36
C GLY A 338 -19.39 10.13 -30.74
N ASP A 339 -18.83 11.16 -31.37
CA ASP A 339 -17.72 11.92 -30.78
C ASP A 339 -18.27 12.82 -29.66
N ILE A 340 -17.58 12.83 -28.52
CA ILE A 340 -18.05 13.58 -27.34
C ILE A 340 -16.93 14.54 -26.91
N ASP A 341 -17.22 15.82 -26.79
CA ASP A 341 -16.42 16.77 -26.04
C ASP A 341 -16.98 16.84 -24.61
N ALA A 342 -16.14 16.59 -23.63
CA ALA A 342 -16.51 16.54 -22.22
C ALA A 342 -15.66 17.48 -21.38
N GLU A 343 -16.30 18.12 -20.40
CA GLU A 343 -15.64 18.90 -19.35
C GLU A 343 -16.05 18.34 -17.99
N ALA A 344 -15.12 18.25 -17.06
CA ALA A 344 -15.38 17.81 -15.69
C ALA A 344 -14.85 18.83 -14.70
N VAL A 345 -15.62 19.10 -13.67
CA VAL A 345 -15.27 19.99 -12.54
C VAL A 345 -15.69 19.35 -11.24
N LEU A 346 -14.90 19.53 -10.20
CA LEU A 346 -15.26 19.10 -8.86
C LEU A 346 -16.24 20.10 -8.23
N ASP A 347 -17.47 19.67 -7.98
CA ASP A 347 -18.43 20.36 -7.12
C ASP A 347 -18.12 20.00 -5.66
N ARG A 348 -17.57 20.95 -4.92
CA ARG A 348 -17.15 20.77 -3.53
C ARG A 348 -18.31 20.66 -2.56
N ASP A 349 -19.36 21.44 -2.79
CA ASP A 349 -20.48 21.54 -1.87
C ASP A 349 -21.21 20.20 -1.78
N ASN A 350 -21.32 19.51 -2.90
CA ASN A 350 -21.98 18.22 -3.01
C ASN A 350 -21.01 17.03 -3.02
N LYS A 351 -19.68 17.26 -2.99
CA LYS A 351 -18.63 16.22 -3.11
C LYS A 351 -18.83 15.34 -4.36
N GLN A 352 -19.16 15.94 -5.48
CA GLN A 352 -19.45 15.27 -6.74
C GLN A 352 -18.58 15.81 -7.86
N ILE A 353 -18.28 14.98 -8.83
CA ILE A 353 -17.69 15.44 -10.10
C ILE A 353 -18.84 15.69 -11.07
N LEU A 354 -19.00 16.94 -11.48
CA LEU A 354 -19.95 17.32 -12.51
C LEU A 354 -19.28 17.13 -13.86
N ILE A 355 -19.91 16.34 -14.72
CA ILE A 355 -19.44 16.08 -16.09
C ILE A 355 -20.45 16.70 -17.05
N TYR A 356 -19.96 17.60 -17.89
CA TYR A 356 -20.72 18.20 -18.99
C TYR A 356 -20.21 17.60 -20.30
N GLY A 357 -21.08 16.99 -21.08
CA GLY A 357 -20.74 16.38 -22.36
C GLY A 357 -21.61 16.93 -23.50
N GLN A 358 -20.97 17.18 -24.64
CA GLN A 358 -21.67 17.49 -25.90
C GLN A 358 -21.30 16.44 -26.92
N ALA A 359 -22.31 15.67 -27.38
CA ALA A 359 -22.12 14.74 -28.48
C ALA A 359 -22.09 15.51 -29.80
N ILE A 360 -21.10 15.23 -30.64
CA ILE A 360 -20.91 15.79 -31.95
C ILE A 360 -21.33 14.72 -32.98
N ASP A 361 -22.46 14.90 -33.65
CA ASP A 361 -22.85 13.99 -34.70
C ASP A 361 -22.00 14.25 -35.96
N SER A 362 -21.08 13.37 -36.25
CA SER A 362 -20.23 13.42 -37.44
C SER A 362 -20.96 12.94 -38.71
N SER A 363 -22.22 12.52 -38.61
CA SER A 363 -23.00 11.98 -39.73
C SER A 363 -23.65 13.05 -40.65
N GLN A 364 -23.48 14.34 -40.39
CA GLN A 364 -24.03 15.44 -41.20
C GLN A 364 -23.05 16.06 -42.21
N HIS A 365 -22.04 15.35 -42.67
CA HIS A 365 -21.30 15.73 -43.87
C HIS A 365 -21.65 14.77 -45.02
N ILE A 366 -22.74 15.05 -45.72
CA ILE A 366 -23.01 14.62 -47.09
C ILE A 366 -22.68 15.78 -48.03
#